data_51ac37ebc57e599787413f7287b096fe
#
_entry.id   51ac37ebc57e599787413f7287b096fe
#
_cell.length_a   1.000
_cell.length_b   1.000
_cell.length_c   1.000
_cell.angle_alpha   90.00
_cell.angle_beta   90.00
_cell.angle_gamma   90.00
#
_symmetry.space_group_name_H-M   'P 1'
#
loop_
_entity.id
_entity.type
_entity.pdbx_description
1 polymer ?
#
loop_
_entity_poly.entity_id
_entity_poly.type
_entity_poly.pdbx_seq_one_letter_code
_entity_poly.pdbx_strand_id
1 'polypeptide(L)'
;DYKLRWLDALARHVEDQAGNPGQPNNQPLVLGGDFNIAPTDANVWDITAFIDHTHVTEAERQAFAGLIEAGLTVTSPTSGYSYWDYKAGRFPKNEGMLIDFQLARGLHATGSFIDVAERSGTGASDHAPVVVDYDYDAPTITGSVAGAGTAARTTANPAADSHDAPTETGGDIA
;
A
#
# COMPACT_ATOMS: atom_id res chain seq x y z
N ASP A 1 -14.95 -20.72 1.08
CA ASP A 1 -14.04 -19.90 1.86
C ASP A 1 -14.52 -18.46 1.89
N TYR A 2 -14.45 -17.80 3.05
CA TYR A 2 -14.92 -16.41 3.21
C TYR A 2 -14.01 -15.44 2.42
N LYS A 3 -12.68 -15.59 2.53
CA LYS A 3 -11.69 -14.74 1.84
C LYS A 3 -11.89 -14.74 0.33
N LEU A 4 -12.05 -15.92 -0.28
CA LEU A 4 -12.23 -16.02 -1.72
C LEU A 4 -13.55 -15.38 -2.20
N ARG A 5 -14.64 -15.56 -1.44
CA ARG A 5 -15.93 -14.89 -1.76
C ARG A 5 -15.84 -13.37 -1.64
N TRP A 6 -15.09 -12.89 -0.64
CA TRP A 6 -14.87 -11.46 -0.45
C TRP A 6 -14.05 -10.86 -1.59
N LEU A 7 -12.98 -11.53 -2.03
CA LEU A 7 -12.15 -11.10 -3.17
C LEU A 7 -12.94 -11.12 -4.48
N ASP A 8 -13.75 -12.13 -4.72
CA ASP A 8 -14.66 -12.20 -5.88
C ASP A 8 -15.70 -11.05 -5.88
N ALA A 9 -16.29 -10.73 -4.73
CA ALA A 9 -17.18 -9.59 -4.61
C ALA A 9 -16.45 -8.25 -4.81
N LEU A 10 -15.19 -8.14 -4.35
CA LEU A 10 -14.34 -6.97 -4.56
C LEU A 10 -14.01 -6.79 -6.04
N ALA A 11 -13.61 -7.86 -6.74
CA ALA A 11 -13.34 -7.82 -8.19
C ALA A 11 -14.55 -7.34 -8.98
N ARG A 12 -15.74 -7.88 -8.69
CA ARG A 12 -16.99 -7.40 -9.32
C ARG A 12 -17.27 -5.93 -9.01
N HIS A 13 -17.05 -5.50 -7.77
CA HIS A 13 -17.20 -4.09 -7.43
C HIS A 13 -16.26 -3.19 -8.23
N VAL A 14 -15.01 -3.62 -8.43
CA VAL A 14 -14.02 -2.92 -9.27
C VAL A 14 -14.50 -2.85 -10.73
N GLU A 15 -15.04 -3.96 -11.28
CA GLU A 15 -15.61 -4.01 -12.63
C GLU A 15 -16.79 -3.06 -12.76
N ASP A 16 -17.73 -3.07 -11.82
CA ASP A 16 -18.90 -2.19 -11.80
C ASP A 16 -18.50 -0.70 -11.78
N GLN A 17 -17.41 -0.37 -11.07
CA GLN A 17 -16.86 0.98 -11.04
C GLN A 17 -16.11 1.35 -12.35
N ALA A 18 -15.76 0.38 -13.21
CA ALA A 18 -15.10 0.63 -14.48
C ALA A 18 -15.98 1.24 -15.56
N GLY A 19 -17.28 1.25 -15.36
CA GLY A 19 -18.17 2.08 -16.14
C GLY A 19 -19.33 1.39 -16.84
N ASN A 20 -20.49 1.98 -16.67
CA ASN A 20 -21.52 1.94 -17.71
C ASN A 20 -21.04 2.75 -18.92
N PRO A 21 -21.17 2.23 -20.17
CA PRO A 21 -20.93 3.04 -21.37
C PRO A 21 -21.85 4.26 -21.36
N GLY A 22 -21.28 5.45 -21.18
CA GLY A 22 -22.02 6.71 -21.16
C GLY A 22 -21.94 7.51 -19.85
N GLN A 23 -21.35 6.95 -18.80
CA GLN A 23 -20.94 7.72 -17.62
C GLN A 23 -19.43 8.03 -17.73
N PRO A 24 -18.96 9.23 -17.35
CA PRO A 24 -17.55 9.54 -17.29
C PRO A 24 -16.91 8.87 -16.05
N ASN A 25 -17.06 7.55 -15.94
CA ASN A 25 -16.59 6.78 -14.78
C ASN A 25 -15.19 6.21 -15.00
N ASN A 26 -14.33 6.99 -15.61
CA ASN A 26 -12.89 6.74 -15.55
C ASN A 26 -12.30 7.42 -14.31
N GLN A 27 -13.01 7.31 -13.18
CA GLN A 27 -12.50 7.84 -11.92
C GLN A 27 -11.26 7.04 -11.53
N PRO A 28 -10.18 7.73 -11.19
CA PRO A 28 -9.01 7.07 -10.63
C PRO A 28 -9.39 6.28 -9.39
N LEU A 29 -8.86 5.07 -9.31
CA LEU A 29 -9.11 4.16 -8.20
C LEU A 29 -7.78 3.60 -7.70
N VAL A 30 -7.60 3.62 -6.38
CA VAL A 30 -6.55 2.86 -5.68
C VAL A 30 -7.20 1.87 -4.74
N LEU A 31 -6.78 0.64 -4.82
CA LEU A 31 -7.11 -0.43 -3.89
C LEU A 31 -5.82 -0.83 -3.17
N GLY A 32 -5.75 -0.60 -1.86
CA GLY A 32 -4.54 -0.87 -1.07
C GLY A 32 -4.85 -1.60 0.22
N GLY A 33 -3.94 -2.49 0.65
CA GLY A 33 -4.03 -3.19 1.92
C GLY A 33 -3.34 -4.55 1.93
N ASP A 34 -3.56 -5.28 3.03
CA ASP A 34 -3.15 -6.67 3.20
C ASP A 34 -4.16 -7.62 2.52
N PHE A 35 -3.73 -8.23 1.43
CA PHE A 35 -4.55 -9.21 0.70
C PHE A 35 -4.43 -10.63 1.30
N ASN A 36 -3.46 -10.84 2.19
CA ASN A 36 -3.14 -12.15 2.72
C ASN A 36 -2.91 -13.20 1.61
N ILE A 37 -2.32 -12.76 0.48
CA ILE A 37 -1.97 -13.58 -0.68
C ILE A 37 -0.57 -13.22 -1.14
N ALA A 38 0.26 -14.23 -1.37
CA ALA A 38 1.52 -14.15 -2.09
C ALA A 38 1.29 -14.61 -3.54
N PRO A 39 1.20 -13.70 -4.51
CA PRO A 39 0.81 -14.03 -5.87
C PRO A 39 1.77 -14.97 -6.60
N THR A 40 3.04 -14.97 -6.22
CA THR A 40 4.08 -15.83 -6.82
C THR A 40 4.94 -16.49 -5.74
N ASP A 41 5.70 -17.50 -6.10
CA ASP A 41 6.64 -18.18 -5.20
C ASP A 41 7.75 -17.25 -4.69
N ALA A 42 8.11 -16.22 -5.47
CA ALA A 42 9.10 -15.22 -5.09
C ALA A 42 8.59 -14.25 -3.99
N ASN A 43 7.29 -14.25 -3.71
CA ASN A 43 6.69 -13.41 -2.68
C ASN A 43 6.71 -14.04 -1.28
N VAL A 44 7.33 -15.20 -1.12
CA VAL A 44 7.58 -15.86 0.16
C VAL A 44 9.04 -16.26 0.28
N TRP A 45 9.57 -16.29 1.51
CA TRP A 45 10.98 -16.56 1.78
C TRP A 45 11.43 -17.99 1.37
N ASP A 46 10.53 -18.97 1.42
CA ASP A 46 10.73 -20.35 0.98
C ASP A 46 9.37 -20.99 0.68
N ILE A 47 9.05 -21.20 -0.58
CA ILE A 47 7.75 -21.78 -0.98
C ILE A 47 7.53 -23.18 -0.40
N THR A 48 8.59 -23.93 -0.14
CA THR A 48 8.45 -25.28 0.43
C THR A 48 7.94 -25.27 1.87
N ALA A 49 8.16 -24.16 2.60
CA ALA A 49 7.63 -23.94 3.95
C ALA A 49 6.12 -23.63 3.96
N PHE A 50 5.53 -23.35 2.78
CA PHE A 50 4.12 -22.96 2.62
C PHE A 50 3.27 -24.03 1.92
N ILE A 51 3.80 -25.23 1.69
CA ILE A 51 3.02 -26.33 1.11
C ILE A 51 1.79 -26.58 1.99
N ASP A 52 0.61 -26.64 1.36
CA ASP A 52 -0.71 -26.81 2.00
C ASP A 52 -1.10 -25.69 2.99
N HIS A 53 -0.38 -24.57 2.99
CA HIS A 53 -0.72 -23.40 3.80
C HIS A 53 -1.52 -22.36 2.99
N THR A 54 -2.25 -21.49 3.70
CA THR A 54 -2.88 -20.28 3.14
C THR A 54 -1.82 -19.32 2.61
N HIS A 55 -2.22 -18.31 1.86
CA HIS A 55 -1.47 -17.28 1.16
C HIS A 55 -0.91 -17.68 -0.20
N VAL A 56 -0.67 -18.97 -0.46
CA VAL A 56 0.01 -19.45 -1.68
C VAL A 56 -0.82 -20.43 -2.51
N THR A 57 -2.07 -20.70 -2.07
CA THR A 57 -2.92 -21.65 -2.79
C THR A 57 -3.28 -21.10 -4.18
N GLU A 58 -3.44 -22.01 -5.13
CA GLU A 58 -3.85 -21.63 -6.50
C GLU A 58 -5.15 -20.82 -6.53
N ALA A 59 -6.13 -21.18 -5.69
CA ALA A 59 -7.38 -20.44 -5.59
C ALA A 59 -7.21 -19.01 -5.08
N GLU A 60 -6.29 -18.77 -4.15
CA GLU A 60 -5.96 -17.43 -3.66
C GLU A 60 -5.25 -16.60 -4.73
N ARG A 61 -4.29 -17.19 -5.44
CA ARG A 61 -3.57 -16.55 -6.54
C ARG A 61 -4.49 -16.19 -7.69
N GLN A 62 -5.44 -17.07 -8.03
CA GLN A 62 -6.47 -16.78 -9.03
C GLN A 62 -7.40 -15.65 -8.57
N ALA A 63 -7.80 -15.61 -7.30
CA ALA A 63 -8.61 -14.52 -6.76
C ALA A 63 -7.88 -13.17 -6.81
N PHE A 64 -6.56 -13.13 -6.59
CA PHE A 64 -5.76 -11.93 -6.74
C PHE A 64 -5.63 -11.53 -8.23
N ALA A 65 -5.41 -12.50 -9.13
CA ALA A 65 -5.39 -12.26 -10.57
C ALA A 65 -6.71 -11.70 -11.09
N GLY A 66 -7.85 -12.11 -10.52
CA GLY A 66 -9.16 -11.57 -10.84
C GLY A 66 -9.29 -10.07 -10.62
N LEU A 67 -8.56 -9.48 -9.65
CA LEU A 67 -8.52 -8.03 -9.47
C LEU A 67 -7.80 -7.32 -10.63
N ILE A 68 -6.77 -7.97 -11.20
CA ILE A 68 -6.03 -7.45 -12.35
C ILE A 68 -6.90 -7.57 -13.60
N GLU A 69 -7.61 -8.68 -13.78
CA GLU A 69 -8.56 -8.89 -14.87
C GLU A 69 -9.73 -7.89 -14.81
N ALA A 70 -10.13 -7.47 -13.60
CA ALA A 70 -11.12 -6.39 -13.39
C ALA A 70 -10.59 -4.99 -13.76
N GLY A 71 -9.37 -4.88 -14.30
CA GLY A 71 -8.78 -3.65 -14.84
C GLY A 71 -7.89 -2.87 -13.88
N LEU A 72 -7.44 -3.49 -12.78
CA LEU A 72 -6.42 -2.90 -11.91
C LEU A 72 -5.01 -3.32 -12.34
N THR A 73 -4.03 -2.47 -12.03
CA THR A 73 -2.60 -2.76 -12.22
C THR A 73 -1.91 -2.68 -10.86
N VAL A 74 -1.03 -3.63 -10.55
CA VAL A 74 -0.19 -3.57 -9.36
C VAL A 74 0.79 -2.41 -9.51
N THR A 75 0.74 -1.48 -8.56
CA THR A 75 1.56 -0.25 -8.55
C THR A 75 2.59 -0.25 -7.42
N SER A 76 2.39 -1.08 -6.41
CA SER A 76 3.36 -1.30 -5.34
C SER A 76 4.54 -2.16 -5.81
N PRO A 77 5.63 -2.26 -5.02
CA PRO A 77 6.72 -3.18 -5.30
C PRO A 77 6.22 -4.62 -5.46
N THR A 78 6.81 -5.36 -6.40
CA THR A 78 6.51 -6.78 -6.64
C THR A 78 7.59 -7.71 -6.09
N SER A 79 8.58 -7.15 -5.40
CA SER A 79 9.69 -7.86 -4.76
C SER A 79 9.98 -7.29 -3.37
N GLY A 80 10.70 -8.03 -2.55
CA GLY A 80 10.88 -7.75 -1.14
C GLY A 80 9.76 -8.40 -0.30
N TYR A 81 9.69 -8.04 0.97
CA TYR A 81 8.65 -8.51 1.87
C TYR A 81 8.01 -7.35 2.61
N SER A 82 6.73 -7.46 2.88
CA SER A 82 5.96 -6.48 3.65
C SER A 82 5.52 -7.01 5.02
N TYR A 83 5.65 -8.32 5.26
CA TYR A 83 5.22 -8.99 6.48
C TYR A 83 6.28 -9.97 7.00
N TRP A 84 6.48 -10.00 8.32
CA TRP A 84 7.30 -10.99 9.04
C TRP A 84 6.64 -11.33 10.39
N ASP A 85 6.23 -12.59 10.57
CA ASP A 85 5.68 -13.05 11.84
C ASP A 85 6.62 -12.68 13.01
N TYR A 86 6.06 -12.27 14.12
CA TYR A 86 6.81 -12.00 15.36
C TYR A 86 7.52 -13.24 15.92
N LYS A 87 6.98 -14.43 15.61
CA LYS A 87 7.50 -15.71 16.11
C LYS A 87 8.78 -16.11 15.38
N ALA A 88 9.56 -16.97 16.06
CA ALA A 88 10.75 -17.63 15.51
C ALA A 88 11.85 -16.68 15.01
N GLY A 89 11.81 -15.39 15.33
CA GLY A 89 12.79 -14.42 14.86
C GLY A 89 12.78 -14.26 13.33
N ARG A 90 11.61 -14.26 12.71
CA ARG A 90 11.45 -14.20 11.25
C ARG A 90 12.05 -12.93 10.66
N PHE A 91 11.81 -11.77 11.30
CA PHE A 91 12.32 -10.49 10.79
C PHE A 91 13.85 -10.44 10.69
N PRO A 92 14.67 -10.71 11.75
CA PRO A 92 16.12 -10.69 11.63
C PRO A 92 16.69 -11.75 10.67
N LYS A 93 15.95 -12.81 10.37
CA LYS A 93 16.32 -13.81 9.37
C LYS A 93 15.88 -13.46 7.96
N ASN A 94 15.12 -12.39 7.81
CA ASN A 94 14.45 -12.00 6.57
C ASN A 94 13.54 -13.10 5.99
N GLU A 95 12.89 -13.86 6.85
CA GLU A 95 11.93 -14.91 6.49
C GLU A 95 10.52 -14.30 6.41
N GLY A 96 10.27 -13.52 5.36
CA GLY A 96 9.07 -12.71 5.19
C GLY A 96 8.15 -13.16 4.05
N MET A 97 7.06 -12.41 3.89
CA MET A 97 6.13 -12.51 2.77
C MET A 97 5.82 -11.13 2.21
N LEU A 98 5.55 -11.04 0.92
CA LEU A 98 4.94 -9.89 0.28
C LEU A 98 3.45 -10.19 0.08
N ILE A 99 2.62 -9.61 0.93
CA ILE A 99 1.16 -9.83 0.97
C ILE A 99 0.37 -8.52 1.00
N ASP A 100 1.08 -7.38 1.16
CA ASP A 100 0.52 -6.04 1.10
C ASP A 100 0.79 -5.43 -0.26
N PHE A 101 -0.26 -4.97 -0.93
CA PHE A 101 -0.18 -4.40 -2.26
C PHE A 101 -1.00 -3.12 -2.40
N GLN A 102 -0.62 -2.32 -3.39
CA GLN A 102 -1.48 -1.30 -3.95
C GLN A 102 -1.70 -1.60 -5.43
N LEU A 103 -2.95 -1.59 -5.84
CA LEU A 103 -3.39 -1.75 -7.22
C LEU A 103 -4.14 -0.48 -7.62
N ALA A 104 -3.92 0.01 -8.83
CA ALA A 104 -4.57 1.22 -9.29
C ALA A 104 -5.14 1.08 -10.70
N ARG A 105 -6.10 1.96 -11.00
CA ARG A 105 -6.63 2.19 -12.34
C ARG A 105 -6.73 3.70 -12.56
N GLY A 106 -6.34 4.17 -13.75
CA GLY A 106 -6.42 5.58 -14.11
C GLY A 106 -5.46 6.50 -13.36
N LEU A 107 -4.42 5.94 -12.75
CA LEU A 107 -3.34 6.66 -12.08
C LEU A 107 -1.99 6.14 -12.56
N HIS A 108 -1.00 7.01 -12.61
CA HIS A 108 0.38 6.67 -12.92
C HIS A 108 1.22 6.69 -11.64
N ALA A 109 1.78 5.53 -11.28
CA ALA A 109 2.73 5.45 -10.16
C ALA A 109 4.09 6.01 -10.61
N THR A 110 4.62 6.97 -9.86
CA THR A 110 5.92 7.62 -10.10
C THR A 110 7.03 7.05 -9.24
N GLY A 111 6.68 6.38 -8.15
CA GLY A 111 7.60 5.69 -7.26
C GLY A 111 6.88 4.75 -6.33
N SER A 112 7.56 3.71 -5.87
CA SER A 112 7.04 2.83 -4.83
C SER A 112 8.16 2.16 -4.05
N PHE A 113 7.94 1.91 -2.75
CA PHE A 113 8.88 1.20 -1.88
C PHE A 113 8.17 0.55 -0.69
N ILE A 114 8.87 -0.35 -0.01
CA ILE A 114 8.45 -0.95 1.25
C ILE A 114 9.35 -0.34 2.34
N ASP A 115 8.76 0.32 3.33
CA ASP A 115 9.51 0.93 4.44
C ASP A 115 9.83 -0.11 5.51
N VAL A 116 10.86 -0.90 5.25
CA VAL A 116 11.32 -1.95 6.18
C VAL A 116 11.89 -1.36 7.48
N ALA A 117 12.33 -0.10 7.47
CA ALA A 117 12.86 0.56 8.67
C ALA A 117 11.78 0.70 9.75
N GLU A 118 10.56 1.04 9.38
CA GLU A 118 9.42 1.14 10.29
C GLU A 118 9.08 -0.21 10.96
N ARG A 119 9.35 -1.34 10.30
CA ARG A 119 9.18 -2.69 10.86
C ARG A 119 10.22 -3.02 11.93
N SER A 120 11.38 -2.36 11.95
CA SER A 120 12.50 -2.65 12.86
C SER A 120 12.36 -2.03 14.24
N GLY A 121 11.41 -1.13 14.46
CA GLY A 121 11.20 -0.39 15.71
C GLY A 121 10.71 -1.27 16.87
N THR A 122 10.93 -0.81 18.08
CA THR A 122 10.38 -1.45 19.29
C THR A 122 8.86 -1.30 19.32
N GLY A 123 8.13 -2.41 19.36
CA GLY A 123 6.67 -2.42 19.33
C GLY A 123 6.07 -2.12 17.94
N ALA A 124 6.89 -2.20 16.89
CA ALA A 124 6.43 -2.05 15.52
C ALA A 124 5.41 -3.14 15.13
N SER A 125 4.61 -2.85 14.11
CA SER A 125 3.75 -3.83 13.44
C SER A 125 4.60 -4.98 12.88
N ASP A 126 3.99 -6.15 12.67
CA ASP A 126 4.59 -7.25 11.90
C ASP A 126 4.56 -6.97 10.38
N HIS A 127 3.89 -5.90 9.95
CA HIS A 127 3.94 -5.38 8.59
C HIS A 127 4.83 -4.15 8.48
N ALA A 128 5.49 -3.99 7.33
CA ALA A 128 6.13 -2.77 6.88
C ALA A 128 5.18 -1.97 5.97
N PRO A 129 5.14 -0.63 6.07
CA PRO A 129 4.36 0.19 5.17
C PRO A 129 4.75 0.00 3.70
N VAL A 130 3.77 -0.16 2.83
CA VAL A 130 3.94 -0.14 1.38
C VAL A 130 3.51 1.23 0.87
N VAL A 131 4.45 1.98 0.32
CA VAL A 131 4.27 3.36 -0.14
C VAL A 131 4.27 3.40 -1.65
N VAL A 132 3.34 4.14 -2.24
CA VAL A 132 3.28 4.43 -3.67
C VAL A 132 2.96 5.90 -3.89
N ASP A 133 3.78 6.55 -4.70
CA ASP A 133 3.56 7.91 -5.16
C ASP A 133 2.84 7.89 -6.50
N TYR A 134 1.81 8.73 -6.65
CA TYR A 134 1.02 8.81 -7.87
C TYR A 134 1.00 10.23 -8.42
N ASP A 135 1.14 10.34 -9.74
CA ASP A 135 0.72 11.55 -10.46
C ASP A 135 -0.80 11.53 -10.63
N TYR A 136 -1.41 12.62 -10.23
CA TYR A 136 -2.85 12.81 -10.38
C TYR A 136 -3.15 14.17 -11.01
N ASP A 137 -3.43 14.18 -12.30
CA ASP A 137 -4.01 15.34 -12.99
C ASP A 137 -5.51 15.38 -12.64
N ALA A 138 -5.86 16.17 -11.62
CA ALA A 138 -7.25 16.36 -11.27
C ALA A 138 -8.03 16.84 -12.51
N PRO A 139 -9.14 16.20 -12.89
CA PRO A 139 -9.95 16.67 -14.01
C PRO A 139 -10.39 18.09 -13.74
N THR A 140 -10.07 18.99 -14.67
CA THR A 140 -10.54 20.38 -14.61
C THR A 140 -12.06 20.36 -14.67
N ILE A 141 -12.71 20.62 -13.54
CA ILE A 141 -14.17 20.75 -13.49
C ILE A 141 -14.51 22.04 -14.22
N THR A 142 -14.69 21.97 -15.54
CA THR A 142 -15.29 23.05 -16.34
C THR A 142 -16.80 23.04 -16.17
N GLY A 143 -17.25 23.31 -14.95
CA GLY A 143 -18.63 23.52 -14.60
C GLY A 143 -18.74 24.86 -13.90
N SER A 144 -19.24 25.88 -14.61
CA SER A 144 -19.59 27.17 -14.05
C SER A 144 -20.64 26.98 -12.95
N VAL A 145 -20.20 26.93 -11.71
CA VAL A 145 -21.06 27.22 -10.57
C VAL A 145 -20.94 28.72 -10.32
N ALA A 146 -21.85 29.48 -10.92
CA ALA A 146 -22.04 30.86 -10.51
C ALA A 146 -22.53 30.88 -9.05
N GLY A 147 -21.69 31.43 -8.17
CA GLY A 147 -22.08 31.94 -6.85
C GLY A 147 -21.94 31.00 -5.67
N ALA A 148 -20.79 31.04 -5.03
CA ALA A 148 -20.64 31.12 -3.55
C ALA A 148 -19.18 31.34 -3.17
N GLY A 149 -18.92 32.43 -2.50
CA GLY A 149 -17.88 32.85 -1.57
C GLY A 149 -16.52 32.16 -1.55
N THR A 150 -15.55 32.97 -1.93
CA THR A 150 -14.12 32.85 -1.69
C THR A 150 -13.79 32.51 -0.23
N ALA A 151 -13.15 31.38 0.00
CA ALA A 151 -12.29 31.18 1.17
C ALA A 151 -11.01 30.49 0.70
N ALA A 152 -10.01 31.30 0.38
CA ALA A 152 -8.65 30.82 0.14
C ALA A 152 -8.10 30.24 1.45
N ARG A 153 -7.83 28.95 1.47
CA ARG A 153 -6.99 28.33 2.50
C ARG A 153 -5.57 28.23 1.96
N THR A 154 -4.75 29.22 2.34
CA THR A 154 -3.31 29.14 2.22
C THR A 154 -2.80 28.19 3.30
N THR A 155 -2.36 26.99 2.95
CA THR A 155 -1.56 26.16 3.84
C THR A 155 -0.10 26.49 3.58
N ALA A 156 0.46 27.39 4.40
CA ALA A 156 1.89 27.53 4.54
C ALA A 156 2.42 26.35 5.36
N ASN A 157 3.35 25.61 4.80
CA ASN A 157 4.14 24.62 5.51
C ASN A 157 5.20 25.37 6.34
N PRO A 158 5.24 25.30 7.68
CA PRO A 158 6.32 25.89 8.44
C PRO A 158 7.53 24.97 8.38
N ALA A 159 8.62 25.57 7.88
CA ALA A 159 9.94 25.00 7.83
C ALA A 159 10.46 24.52 9.19
N ALA A 160 11.30 23.51 9.13
CA ALA A 160 12.09 22.98 10.22
C ALA A 160 12.78 24.06 11.02
N ASP A 161 12.53 24.11 12.31
CA ASP A 161 13.27 24.92 13.26
C ASP A 161 14.35 24.04 13.93
N SER A 162 15.60 24.51 13.78
CA SER A 162 16.81 23.92 14.30
C SER A 162 16.79 23.94 15.82
N HIS A 163 16.79 22.78 16.45
CA HIS A 163 17.10 22.69 17.89
C HIS A 163 18.60 22.76 18.09
N ASP A 164 19.00 23.92 18.60
CA ASP A 164 20.31 24.21 19.21
C ASP A 164 20.44 23.43 20.52
N ALA A 165 21.49 22.65 20.66
CA ALA A 165 21.79 21.91 21.87
C ALA A 165 22.49 22.82 22.89
N PRO A 166 22.11 22.80 24.17
CA PRO A 166 22.91 23.49 25.17
C PRO A 166 24.15 22.68 25.52
N THR A 167 25.32 23.32 25.35
CA THR A 167 26.61 22.90 25.91
C THR A 167 26.58 23.03 27.42
N GLU A 168 26.61 21.93 28.15
CA GLU A 168 26.95 21.95 29.57
C GLU A 168 28.47 21.85 29.74
N THR A 169 29.00 22.96 30.28
CA THR A 169 30.34 23.07 30.78
C THR A 169 30.45 22.43 32.15
N GLY A 170 31.61 21.84 32.39
CA GLY A 170 31.98 21.03 33.52
C GLY A 170 31.87 21.67 34.90
N GLY A 171 31.99 20.81 35.87
CA GLY A 171 32.14 21.09 37.30
C GLY A 171 32.66 19.87 38.00
N ASP A 172 34.00 19.85 38.17
CA ASP A 172 34.67 19.06 39.19
C ASP A 172 34.06 19.28 40.54
N ILE A 173 34.04 18.29 41.35
CA ILE A 173 34.56 18.29 42.76
C ILE A 173 34.23 16.97 43.47
N ALA A 174 35.34 16.43 44.08
CA ALA A 174 35.50 15.50 45.21
C ALA A 174 35.03 14.05 45.03
#